data_f3a8af3eafd0ed587e0c0be40e643b77
#
_entry.id   f3a8af3eafd0ed587e0c0be40e643b77
#
_cell.length_a   1.000
_cell.length_b   1.000
_cell.length_c   1.000
_cell.angle_alpha   90.00
_cell.angle_beta   90.00
_cell.angle_gamma   90.00
#
_symmetry.space_group_name_H-M   'P 1'
#
loop_
_entity.id
_entity.type
_entity.pdbx_description
1 polymer ?
#
loop_
_entity_poly.entity_id
_entity_poly.type
_entity_poly.pdbx_seq_one_letter_code
_entity_poly.pdbx_strand_id
1 'polypeptide(L)'
;GVAALISNLSSGVVAERHGLKWEPLIAILLIIGMVSMVFTNGFLVAGGINIFLVGVLMYLVNVPVQTHFLTTAREEYPSCMNLASSFQSVFFNFGIAFGSACGGIMVNHVGMKYTSIGGAVLEAGTLVCCLALLPMLIKKNETPQLS
;
A
#
# COMPACT_ATOMS: atom_id res chain seq x y z
N GLY A 1 -16.76 -2.47 1.57
CA GLY A 1 -17.19 -2.65 2.96
C GLY A 1 -16.61 -3.89 3.63
N VAL A 2 -17.11 -5.11 3.32
CA VAL A 2 -16.70 -6.35 4.03
C VAL A 2 -15.22 -6.68 3.84
N ALA A 3 -14.67 -6.52 2.64
CA ALA A 3 -13.24 -6.73 2.37
C ALA A 3 -12.36 -5.81 3.23
N ALA A 4 -12.75 -4.55 3.38
CA ALA A 4 -12.03 -3.59 4.21
C ALA A 4 -12.06 -3.96 5.71
N LEU A 5 -13.17 -4.48 6.22
CA LEU A 5 -13.28 -4.94 7.59
C LEU A 5 -12.39 -6.15 7.87
N ILE A 6 -12.45 -7.16 7.01
CA ILE A 6 -11.64 -8.39 7.14
C ILE A 6 -10.15 -8.02 7.02
N SER A 7 -9.81 -7.15 6.09
CA SER A 7 -8.43 -6.75 5.85
C SER A 7 -7.87 -5.90 7.00
N ASN A 8 -8.63 -4.96 7.57
CA ASN A 8 -8.21 -4.18 8.73
C ASN A 8 -7.95 -5.04 9.97
N LEU A 9 -8.81 -6.04 10.21
CA LEU A 9 -8.62 -6.99 11.33
C LEU A 9 -7.39 -7.88 11.12
N SER A 10 -7.17 -8.33 9.87
CA SER A 10 -6.02 -9.19 9.54
C SER A 10 -4.70 -8.41 9.48
N SER A 11 -4.72 -7.17 8.98
CA SER A 11 -3.52 -6.35 8.81
C SER A 11 -2.93 -5.88 10.14
N GLY A 12 -3.73 -5.66 11.17
CA GLY A 12 -3.26 -5.38 12.53
C GLY A 12 -2.37 -6.52 13.05
N VAL A 13 -2.81 -7.77 12.90
CA VAL A 13 -2.05 -8.96 13.33
C VAL A 13 -0.78 -9.16 12.50
N VAL A 14 -0.82 -8.88 11.20
CA VAL A 14 0.34 -8.99 10.30
C VAL A 14 1.36 -7.90 10.59
N ALA A 15 0.92 -6.66 10.84
CA ALA A 15 1.78 -5.54 11.19
C ALA A 15 2.55 -5.79 12.48
N GLU A 16 1.90 -6.37 13.53
CA GLU A 16 2.53 -6.67 14.80
C GLU A 16 3.57 -7.80 14.73
N ARG A 17 3.32 -8.82 13.90
CA ARG A 17 4.19 -10.02 13.88
C ARG A 17 5.39 -9.93 12.93
N HIS A 18 5.28 -9.26 11.81
CA HIS A 18 6.29 -9.35 10.73
C HIS A 18 6.82 -7.99 10.25
N GLY A 19 6.23 -6.87 10.67
CA GLY A 19 6.66 -5.53 10.31
C GLY A 19 6.80 -5.30 8.80
N LEU A 20 7.68 -4.38 8.40
CA LEU A 20 7.92 -3.98 7.01
C LEU A 20 8.60 -5.05 6.13
N LYS A 21 9.07 -6.17 6.68
CA LYS A 21 9.84 -7.18 5.92
C LYS A 21 9.01 -7.89 4.84
N TRP A 22 7.69 -7.98 5.04
CA TRP A 22 6.77 -8.63 4.09
C TRP A 22 6.17 -7.67 3.08
N GLU A 23 6.37 -6.38 3.26
CA GLU A 23 5.90 -5.32 2.36
C GLU A 23 6.23 -5.58 0.89
N PRO A 24 7.50 -5.86 0.51
CA PRO A 24 7.84 -6.07 -0.89
C PRO A 24 7.17 -7.31 -1.49
N LEU A 25 6.96 -8.36 -0.69
CA LEU A 25 6.27 -9.55 -1.15
C LEU A 25 4.79 -9.25 -1.44
N ILE A 26 4.12 -8.52 -0.54
CA ILE A 26 2.71 -8.16 -0.69
C ILE A 26 2.54 -7.20 -1.87
N ALA A 27 3.46 -6.24 -2.06
CA ALA A 27 3.46 -5.33 -3.21
C ALA A 27 3.59 -6.09 -4.54
N ILE A 28 4.45 -7.10 -4.62
CA ILE A 28 4.57 -7.96 -5.81
C ILE A 28 3.26 -8.71 -6.07
N LEU A 29 2.64 -9.29 -5.04
CA LEU A 29 1.34 -9.96 -5.17
C LEU A 29 0.24 -8.98 -5.63
N LEU A 30 0.28 -7.74 -5.15
CA LEU A 30 -0.64 -6.68 -5.56
C LEU A 30 -0.47 -6.33 -7.05
N ILE A 31 0.77 -6.18 -7.51
CA ILE A 31 1.08 -5.95 -8.93
C ILE A 31 0.55 -7.10 -9.79
N ILE A 32 0.79 -8.34 -9.40
CA ILE A 32 0.29 -9.53 -10.11
C ILE A 32 -1.24 -9.52 -10.14
N GLY A 33 -1.89 -9.22 -9.04
CA GLY A 33 -3.34 -9.08 -8.95
C GLY A 33 -3.89 -8.01 -9.89
N MET A 34 -3.26 -6.84 -9.94
CA MET A 34 -3.66 -5.75 -10.85
C MET A 34 -3.48 -6.12 -12.34
N VAL A 35 -2.38 -6.77 -12.70
CA VAL A 35 -2.13 -7.24 -14.06
C VAL A 35 -3.14 -8.33 -14.45
N SER A 36 -3.47 -9.26 -13.54
CA SER A 36 -4.44 -10.32 -13.79
C SER A 36 -5.86 -9.79 -14.04
N MET A 37 -6.19 -8.58 -13.55
CA MET A 37 -7.49 -7.93 -13.82
C MET A 37 -7.73 -7.73 -15.33
N VAL A 38 -6.70 -7.51 -16.12
CA VAL A 38 -6.83 -7.36 -17.59
C VAL A 38 -7.42 -8.62 -18.23
N PHE A 39 -7.07 -9.79 -17.70
CA PHE A 39 -7.50 -11.09 -18.21
C PHE A 39 -8.86 -11.51 -17.62
N THR A 40 -9.18 -11.08 -16.41
CA THR A 40 -10.42 -11.47 -15.71
C THR A 40 -11.60 -10.56 -16.02
N ASN A 41 -11.39 -9.41 -16.67
CA ASN A 41 -12.44 -8.44 -17.01
C ASN A 41 -13.61 -9.01 -17.87
N GLY A 42 -13.42 -10.15 -18.54
CA GLY A 42 -14.47 -10.81 -19.31
C GLY A 42 -15.36 -11.76 -18.50
N PHE A 43 -14.99 -12.07 -17.27
CA PHE A 43 -15.67 -13.07 -16.43
C PHE A 43 -16.15 -12.43 -15.13
N LEU A 44 -17.49 -12.33 -14.94
CA LEU A 44 -18.10 -11.67 -13.81
C LEU A 44 -17.62 -12.22 -12.45
N VAL A 45 -17.58 -13.54 -12.31
CA VAL A 45 -17.17 -14.19 -11.05
C VAL A 45 -15.67 -14.08 -10.82
N ALA A 46 -14.86 -14.37 -11.84
CA ALA A 46 -13.40 -14.29 -11.75
C ALA A 46 -12.92 -12.83 -11.50
N GLY A 47 -13.53 -11.87 -12.20
CA GLY A 47 -13.28 -10.45 -12.00
C GLY A 47 -13.66 -9.99 -10.59
N GLY A 48 -14.80 -10.42 -10.08
CA GLY A 48 -15.26 -10.10 -8.72
C GLY A 48 -14.31 -10.64 -7.64
N ILE A 49 -13.85 -11.89 -7.77
CA ILE A 49 -12.87 -12.50 -6.86
C ILE A 49 -11.53 -11.74 -6.94
N ASN A 50 -11.09 -11.39 -8.14
CA ASN A 50 -9.83 -10.66 -8.32
C ASN A 50 -9.88 -9.26 -7.68
N ILE A 51 -10.96 -8.50 -7.91
CA ILE A 51 -11.16 -7.19 -7.26
C ILE A 51 -11.15 -7.32 -5.74
N PHE A 52 -11.79 -8.35 -5.20
CA PHE A 52 -11.79 -8.61 -3.76
C PHE A 52 -10.38 -8.88 -3.23
N LEU A 53 -9.60 -9.75 -3.91
CA LEU A 53 -8.22 -10.07 -3.53
C LEU A 53 -7.30 -8.85 -3.60
N VAL A 54 -7.37 -8.07 -4.68
CA VAL A 54 -6.61 -6.81 -4.83
C VAL A 54 -6.97 -5.83 -3.72
N GLY A 55 -8.26 -5.70 -3.38
CA GLY A 55 -8.72 -4.86 -2.27
C GLY A 55 -8.15 -5.30 -0.92
N VAL A 56 -8.11 -6.60 -0.64
CA VAL A 56 -7.50 -7.15 0.58
C VAL A 56 -5.99 -6.87 0.62
N LEU A 57 -5.27 -7.14 -0.46
CA LEU A 57 -3.83 -6.91 -0.56
C LEU A 57 -3.47 -5.43 -0.40
N MET A 58 -4.27 -4.52 -0.98
CA MET A 58 -4.08 -3.07 -0.86
C MET A 58 -4.09 -2.61 0.62
N TYR A 59 -5.01 -3.13 1.44
CA TYR A 59 -5.04 -2.80 2.86
C TYR A 59 -3.87 -3.43 3.63
N LEU A 60 -3.44 -4.63 3.24
CA LEU A 60 -2.26 -5.29 3.85
C LEU A 60 -0.96 -4.51 3.61
N VAL A 61 -0.84 -3.76 2.52
CA VAL A 61 0.28 -2.84 2.28
C VAL A 61 0.11 -1.55 3.09
N ASN A 62 -1.07 -0.92 3.02
CA ASN A 62 -1.28 0.41 3.60
C ASN A 62 -1.18 0.45 5.12
N VAL A 63 -1.74 -0.55 5.83
CA VAL A 63 -1.84 -0.51 7.30
C VAL A 63 -0.48 -0.60 7.98
N PRO A 64 0.44 -1.51 7.62
CA PRO A 64 1.77 -1.56 8.23
C PRO A 64 2.58 -0.26 8.03
N VAL A 65 2.52 0.33 6.84
CA VAL A 65 3.22 1.60 6.53
C VAL A 65 2.70 2.73 7.41
N GLN A 66 1.39 2.89 7.50
CA GLN A 66 0.76 3.91 8.35
C GLN A 66 1.09 3.71 9.83
N THR A 67 1.01 2.48 10.30
CA THR A 67 1.30 2.13 11.70
C THR A 67 2.77 2.42 12.02
N HIS A 68 3.68 2.01 11.15
CA HIS A 68 5.12 2.27 11.34
C HIS A 68 5.43 3.77 11.38
N PHE A 69 4.85 4.54 10.47
CA PHE A 69 5.01 6.00 10.45
C PHE A 69 4.56 6.66 11.75
N LEU A 70 3.36 6.32 12.23
CA LEU A 70 2.82 6.89 13.47
C LEU A 70 3.56 6.39 14.71
N THR A 71 4.00 5.14 14.74
CA THR A 71 4.80 4.59 15.86
C THR A 71 6.14 5.30 15.95
N THR A 72 6.85 5.47 14.83
CA THR A 72 8.12 6.21 14.78
C THR A 72 7.93 7.66 15.22
N ALA A 73 6.86 8.33 14.77
CA ALA A 73 6.56 9.69 15.20
C ALA A 73 6.28 9.77 16.71
N ARG A 74 5.62 8.77 17.28
CA ARG A 74 5.34 8.71 18.74
C ARG A 74 6.60 8.48 19.56
N GLU A 75 7.50 7.64 19.10
CA GLU A 75 8.71 7.27 19.84
C GLU A 75 9.80 8.34 19.74
N GLU A 76 10.04 8.88 18.56
CA GLU A 76 11.13 9.82 18.32
C GLU A 76 10.71 11.29 18.49
N TYR A 77 9.44 11.62 18.20
CA TYR A 77 8.95 13.01 18.21
C TYR A 77 7.56 13.13 18.86
N PRO A 78 7.38 12.78 20.14
CA PRO A 78 6.07 12.74 20.80
C PRO A 78 5.34 14.09 20.80
N SER A 79 6.05 15.21 20.82
CA SER A 79 5.48 16.56 20.73
C SER A 79 4.89 16.89 19.34
N CYS A 80 5.29 16.17 18.29
CA CYS A 80 4.85 16.39 16.92
C CYS A 80 3.78 15.40 16.46
N MET A 81 3.19 14.61 17.36
CA MET A 81 2.23 13.55 17.02
C MET A 81 1.01 14.06 16.25
N ASN A 82 0.45 15.21 16.64
CA ASN A 82 -0.67 15.84 15.92
C ASN A 82 -0.27 16.28 14.52
N LEU A 83 0.95 16.76 14.34
CA LEU A 83 1.47 17.16 13.04
C LEU A 83 1.69 15.93 12.15
N ALA A 84 2.26 14.84 12.70
CA ALA A 84 2.48 13.59 11.97
C ALA A 84 1.15 12.99 11.47
N SER A 85 0.12 12.93 12.31
CA SER A 85 -1.19 12.42 11.90
C SER A 85 -1.85 13.30 10.82
N SER A 86 -1.69 14.62 10.91
CA SER A 86 -2.18 15.55 9.89
C SER A 86 -1.45 15.37 8.55
N PHE A 87 -0.13 15.25 8.57
CA PHE A 87 0.66 14.97 7.37
C PHE A 87 0.26 13.64 6.72
N GLN A 88 0.09 12.58 7.52
CA GLN A 88 -0.38 11.29 7.00
C GLN A 88 -1.69 11.44 6.25
N SER A 89 -2.67 12.14 6.83
CA SER A 89 -3.98 12.37 6.19
C SER A 89 -3.84 13.18 4.89
N VAL A 90 -3.02 14.22 4.88
CA VAL A 90 -2.79 15.06 3.70
C VAL A 90 -2.15 14.25 2.57
N PHE A 91 -1.07 13.49 2.86
CA PHE A 91 -0.40 12.68 1.84
C PHE A 91 -1.28 11.55 1.33
N PHE A 92 -2.10 10.94 2.19
CA PHE A 92 -3.05 9.91 1.78
C PHE A 92 -4.10 10.47 0.81
N ASN A 93 -4.70 11.62 1.13
CA ASN A 93 -5.66 12.27 0.25
C ASN A 93 -5.03 12.77 -1.06
N PHE A 94 -3.79 13.27 -0.99
CA PHE A 94 -3.04 13.64 -2.19
C PHE A 94 -2.79 12.42 -3.09
N GLY A 95 -2.43 11.28 -2.51
CA GLY A 95 -2.28 10.02 -3.25
C GLY A 95 -3.57 9.57 -3.93
N ILE A 96 -4.72 9.69 -3.24
CA ILE A 96 -6.04 9.38 -3.82
C ILE A 96 -6.34 10.33 -5.00
N ALA A 97 -6.13 11.63 -4.83
CA ALA A 97 -6.37 12.62 -5.87
C ALA A 97 -5.48 12.38 -7.10
N PHE A 98 -4.19 12.16 -6.88
CA PHE A 98 -3.23 11.86 -7.94
C PHE A 98 -3.56 10.54 -8.66
N GLY A 99 -3.84 9.49 -7.91
CA GLY A 99 -4.24 8.19 -8.47
C GLY A 99 -5.53 8.27 -9.28
N SER A 100 -6.52 9.04 -8.81
CA SER A 100 -7.78 9.26 -9.52
C SER A 100 -7.57 10.04 -10.82
N ALA A 101 -6.72 11.06 -10.81
CA ALA A 101 -6.37 11.83 -12.01
C ALA A 101 -5.67 10.94 -13.04
N CYS A 102 -4.65 10.17 -12.63
CA CYS A 102 -3.98 9.22 -13.49
C CYS A 102 -4.94 8.16 -14.05
N GLY A 103 -5.81 7.61 -13.19
CA GLY A 103 -6.84 6.66 -13.60
C GLY A 103 -7.81 7.23 -14.63
N GLY A 104 -8.27 8.47 -14.43
CA GLY A 104 -9.13 9.19 -15.38
C GLY A 104 -8.47 9.38 -16.76
N ILE A 105 -7.19 9.78 -16.78
CA ILE A 105 -6.41 9.89 -18.02
C ILE A 105 -6.30 8.54 -18.71
N MET A 106 -6.00 7.48 -17.98
CA MET A 106 -5.89 6.12 -18.52
C MET A 106 -7.22 5.64 -19.14
N VAL A 107 -8.35 5.86 -18.44
CA VAL A 107 -9.67 5.49 -18.95
C VAL A 107 -9.96 6.19 -20.27
N ASN A 108 -9.64 7.47 -20.39
CA ASN A 108 -9.93 8.28 -21.59
C ASN A 108 -9.05 7.92 -22.79
N HIS A 109 -7.78 7.58 -22.57
CA HIS A 109 -6.82 7.36 -23.66
C HIS A 109 -6.61 5.88 -24.05
N VAL A 110 -6.67 4.98 -23.06
CA VAL A 110 -6.32 3.56 -23.24
C VAL A 110 -7.53 2.64 -23.00
N GLY A 111 -8.55 3.17 -22.33
CA GLY A 111 -9.77 2.46 -22.01
C GLY A 111 -9.74 1.79 -20.65
N MET A 112 -10.94 1.51 -20.14
CA MET A 112 -11.17 0.98 -18.80
C MET A 112 -10.44 -0.35 -18.53
N LYS A 113 -10.33 -1.20 -19.57
CA LYS A 113 -9.69 -2.52 -19.48
C LYS A 113 -8.23 -2.46 -19.02
N TYR A 114 -7.49 -1.42 -19.41
CA TYR A 114 -6.06 -1.28 -19.16
C TYR A 114 -5.74 -0.34 -17.99
N THR A 115 -6.74 0.22 -17.33
CA THR A 115 -6.55 1.14 -16.19
C THR A 115 -5.80 0.47 -15.03
N SER A 116 -6.02 -0.83 -14.81
CA SER A 116 -5.32 -1.62 -13.81
C SER A 116 -3.80 -1.72 -14.05
N ILE A 117 -3.36 -1.65 -15.32
CA ILE A 117 -1.92 -1.60 -15.65
C ILE A 117 -1.30 -0.28 -15.14
N GLY A 118 -2.02 0.84 -15.29
CA GLY A 118 -1.57 2.13 -14.73
C GLY A 118 -1.38 2.06 -13.22
N GLY A 119 -2.32 1.42 -12.52
CA GLY A 119 -2.18 1.14 -11.08
C GLY A 119 -0.96 0.27 -10.77
N ALA A 120 -0.72 -0.79 -11.55
CA ALA A 120 0.43 -1.67 -11.39
C ALA A 120 1.77 -0.95 -11.60
N VAL A 121 1.84 0.00 -12.53
CA VAL A 121 3.04 0.82 -12.76
C VAL A 121 3.31 1.75 -11.56
N LEU A 122 2.30 2.38 -11.01
CA LEU A 122 2.43 3.21 -9.81
C LEU A 122 2.89 2.37 -8.60
N GLU A 123 2.31 1.18 -8.44
CA GLU A 123 2.69 0.25 -7.37
C GLU A 123 4.12 -0.25 -7.53
N ALA A 124 4.58 -0.51 -8.77
CA ALA A 124 5.97 -0.84 -9.05
C ALA A 124 6.93 0.29 -8.64
N GLY A 125 6.53 1.56 -8.84
CA GLY A 125 7.27 2.71 -8.34
C GLY A 125 7.38 2.72 -6.81
N THR A 126 6.28 2.43 -6.12
CA THR A 126 6.24 2.28 -4.64
C THR A 126 7.16 1.16 -4.18
N LEU A 127 7.14 0.00 -4.85
CA LEU A 127 8.00 -1.14 -4.56
C LEU A 127 9.48 -0.78 -4.68
N VAL A 128 9.88 -0.06 -5.72
CA VAL A 128 11.27 0.41 -5.90
C VAL A 128 11.68 1.33 -4.76
N CYS A 129 10.83 2.28 -4.38
CA CYS A 129 11.09 3.16 -3.24
C CYS A 129 11.22 2.37 -1.92
N CYS A 130 10.34 1.39 -1.70
CA CYS A 130 10.39 0.52 -0.53
C CYS A 130 11.69 -0.28 -0.46
N LEU A 131 12.12 -0.90 -1.57
CA LEU A 131 13.35 -1.65 -1.65
C LEU A 131 14.60 -0.76 -1.44
N ALA A 132 14.57 0.48 -1.88
CA ALA A 132 15.65 1.44 -1.67
C ALA A 132 15.78 1.87 -0.19
N LEU A 133 14.64 1.97 0.53
CA LEU A 133 14.60 2.37 1.93
C LEU A 133 14.83 1.21 2.91
N LEU A 134 14.52 -0.02 2.51
CA LEU A 134 14.61 -1.21 3.36
C LEU A 134 16.00 -1.40 4.00
N PRO A 135 17.14 -1.27 3.28
CA PRO A 135 18.47 -1.42 3.87
C PRO A 135 18.77 -0.33 4.92
N MET A 136 18.22 0.88 4.76
CA MET A 136 18.40 1.95 5.76
C MET A 136 17.64 1.64 7.04
N LEU A 137 16.43 1.07 6.94
CA LEU A 137 15.60 0.67 8.08
C LEU A 137 16.19 -0.51 8.84
N ILE A 138 16.73 -1.51 8.13
CA ILE A 138 17.39 -2.67 8.75
C ILE A 138 18.63 -2.23 9.52
N LYS A 139 19.47 -1.37 8.93
CA LYS A 139 20.68 -0.85 9.56
C LYS A 139 20.38 -0.04 10.83
N LYS A 140 19.28 0.72 10.86
CA LYS A 140 18.85 1.49 12.03
C LYS A 140 18.44 0.57 13.19
N ASN A 141 17.81 -0.56 12.92
CA ASN A 141 17.38 -1.52 13.93
C ASN A 141 18.55 -2.37 14.49
N GLU A 142 19.70 -2.43 13.81
CA GLU A 142 20.88 -3.16 14.26
C GLU A 142 21.83 -2.31 15.12
N THR A 143 21.65 -1.00 15.16
CA THR A 143 22.39 -0.10 16.07
C THR A 143 21.58 0.05 17.37
N PRO A 144 21.89 -0.72 18.44
CA PRO A 144 21.29 -0.48 19.76
C PRO A 144 21.68 0.93 20.20
N GLN A 145 20.73 1.65 20.75
CA GLN A 145 20.95 2.94 21.42
C GLN A 145 22.01 2.75 22.52
N LEU A 146 23.27 2.94 22.18
CA LEU A 146 24.37 3.10 23.14
C LEU A 146 24.38 4.57 23.59
N SER A 147 23.54 4.87 24.58
CA SER A 147 23.74 6.05 25.44
C SER A 147 22.99 5.85 26.75
#